data_07020bf81c144fc267515f573abcc5a3
#
_entry.id   07020bf81c144fc267515f573abcc5a3
#
_cell.length_a   1.000
_cell.length_b   1.000
_cell.length_c   1.000
_cell.angle_alpha   90.00
_cell.angle_beta   90.00
_cell.angle_gamma   90.00
#
_symmetry.space_group_name_H-M   'P 1'
#
loop_
_entity.id
_entity.type
_entity.pdbx_description
1 polymer ?
#
loop_
_entity_poly.entity_id
_entity_poly.type
_entity_poly.pdbx_seq_one_letter_code
_entity_poly.pdbx_strand_id
1 'polypeptide(L)'
;MKRTILLLLSLLLLAGCGGNAAAGSYQQITQEEAKEMMDSQEVIILDVREQDEYDGGHIPGAVLLPVGTIDEETAAGVIPDKDATVLVYCRSGNRSKTASSTPADLGYTNIYEFGGINTWPYGMRKSDI
;
A
#
# COMPACT_ATOMS: atom_id res chain seq x y z
N MET A 1 9.69 -44.06 -36.03
CA MET A 1 9.50 -43.74 -35.65
C MET A 1 9.29 -42.72 -35.10
N LYS A 2 8.81 -42.35 -34.81
CA LYS A 2 8.51 -41.43 -34.42
C LYS A 2 8.16 -40.82 -33.46
N ARG A 3 8.18 -40.20 -33.03
CA ARG A 3 7.96 -39.65 -32.12
C ARG A 3 7.53 -38.56 -31.87
N THR A 4 7.09 -38.21 -31.54
CA THR A 4 6.56 -37.32 -31.38
C THR A 4 6.37 -36.61 -30.32
N ILE A 5 6.37 -36.18 -29.94
CA ILE A 5 6.24 -35.50 -29.03
C ILE A 5 5.74 -34.41 -28.68
N LEU A 6 5.33 -34.23 -28.31
CA LEU A 6 4.76 -33.43 -27.97
C LEU A 6 4.72 -32.54 -27.13
N LEU A 7 4.67 -32.19 -26.85
CA LEU A 7 4.64 -31.40 -26.15
C LEU A 7 4.12 -30.44 -25.63
N LEU A 8 3.86 -30.33 -25.39
CA LEU A 8 3.38 -29.57 -24.90
C LEU A 8 3.16 -28.65 -24.22
N LEU A 9 3.08 -28.44 -24.03
CA LEU A 9 2.82 -27.66 -23.46
C LEU A 9 2.46 -26.84 -22.74
N SER A 10 2.37 -26.67 -22.47
CA SER A 10 2.07 -25.93 -21.81
C SER A 10 1.83 -25.03 -21.29
N LEU A 11 1.65 -24.81 -21.23
CA LEU A 11 1.38 -23.94 -20.75
C LEU A 11 1.04 -23.12 -20.07
N LEU A 12 0.98 -22.92 -19.87
CA LEU A 12 0.71 -22.15 -19.29
C LEU A 12 0.37 -21.32 -18.73
N LEU A 13 0.21 -21.13 -18.63
CA LEU A 13 -0.16 -20.41 -18.15
C LEU A 13 -0.46 -19.62 -17.41
N LEU A 14 -0.52 -19.50 -17.12
CA LEU A 14 -0.82 -18.82 -16.47
C LEU A 14 -0.99 -17.97 -15.99
N ALA A 15 -1.11 -17.80 -15.96
CA ALA A 15 -1.28 -17.21 -15.66
C ALA A 15 -1.52 -16.37 -15.15
N GLY A 16 -1.52 -15.99 -14.89
CA GLY A 16 -1.61 -15.18 -14.49
C GLY A 16 -2.18 -14.59 -13.79
N CYS A 17 -2.36 -14.49 -13.56
CA CYS A 17 -3.03 -14.08 -13.01
C CYS A 17 -2.90 -13.30 -12.10
N GLY A 18 -2.79 -13.49 -11.90
CA GLY A 18 -2.70 -12.90 -11.18
C GLY A 18 -2.68 -11.87 -10.63
N GLY A 19 -2.71 -11.58 -10.08
CA GLY A 19 -2.53 -10.62 -9.42
C GLY A 19 -2.61 -9.38 -9.89
N ASN A 20 -2.72 -9.14 -10.91
CA ASN A 20 -2.67 -7.92 -11.23
C ASN A 20 -3.73 -7.16 -10.78
N ALA A 21 -3.51 -6.21 -9.99
CA ALA A 21 -4.52 -5.30 -9.60
C ALA A 21 -4.99 -4.52 -10.79
N ALA A 22 -6.27 -4.46 -10.97
CA ALA A 22 -6.86 -3.59 -11.95
C ALA A 22 -6.73 -2.16 -11.47
N ALA A 23 -6.79 -1.20 -12.37
CA ALA A 23 -6.82 0.20 -12.02
C ALA A 23 -7.94 0.43 -11.02
N GLY A 24 -7.68 1.23 -9.99
CA GLY A 24 -8.66 1.53 -8.96
C GLY A 24 -8.72 0.55 -7.83
N SER A 25 -7.85 -0.47 -7.82
CA SER A 25 -7.88 -1.44 -6.74
C SER A 25 -6.64 -1.36 -5.86
N TYR A 26 -6.81 -1.80 -4.64
CA TYR A 26 -5.73 -1.92 -3.68
C TYR A 26 -5.91 -3.24 -2.95
N GLN A 27 -4.91 -3.65 -2.19
CA GLN A 27 -4.99 -4.89 -1.43
C GLN A 27 -5.03 -4.58 0.06
N GLN A 28 -5.80 -5.38 0.79
CA GLN A 28 -5.80 -5.30 2.25
C GLN A 28 -4.87 -6.36 2.80
N ILE A 29 -4.01 -5.96 3.73
CA ILE A 29 -3.07 -6.88 4.37
C ILE A 29 -3.19 -6.73 5.88
N THR A 30 -2.63 -7.69 6.60
CA THR A 30 -2.61 -7.62 8.05
C THR A 30 -1.52 -6.68 8.52
N GLN A 31 -1.61 -6.25 9.78
CA GLN A 31 -0.57 -5.41 10.36
C GLN A 31 0.75 -6.16 10.48
N GLU A 32 0.68 -7.45 10.71
CA GLU A 32 1.88 -8.28 10.74
C GLU A 32 2.55 -8.33 9.37
N GLU A 33 1.77 -8.51 8.32
CA GLU A 33 2.30 -8.47 6.96
C GLU A 33 2.91 -7.12 6.63
N ALA A 34 2.24 -6.04 7.04
CA ALA A 34 2.76 -4.70 6.82
C ALA A 34 4.10 -4.51 7.52
N LYS A 35 4.21 -4.98 8.75
CA LYS A 35 5.47 -4.87 9.49
C LYS A 35 6.59 -5.65 8.82
N GLU A 36 6.29 -6.84 8.33
CA GLU A 36 7.27 -7.61 7.57
C GLU A 36 7.76 -6.88 6.33
N MET A 37 6.84 -6.24 5.61
CA MET A 37 7.21 -5.48 4.43
C MET A 37 8.09 -4.29 4.80
N MET A 38 7.74 -3.60 5.89
CA MET A 38 8.55 -2.47 6.38
C MET A 38 9.97 -2.90 6.72
N ASP A 39 10.12 -4.10 7.26
CA ASP A 39 11.44 -4.59 7.71
C ASP A 39 12.28 -5.17 6.59
N SER A 40 11.67 -5.61 5.51
CA SER A 40 12.39 -6.39 4.50
C SER A 40 12.51 -5.72 3.14
N GLN A 41 11.82 -4.60 2.91
CA GLN A 41 11.90 -3.96 1.59
C GLN A 41 11.67 -2.46 1.73
N GLU A 42 11.94 -1.73 0.66
CA GLU A 42 11.68 -0.30 0.63
C GLU A 42 10.19 -0.09 0.42
N VAL A 43 9.58 0.65 1.33
CA VAL A 43 8.16 0.96 1.23
C VAL A 43 7.95 2.43 1.61
N ILE A 44 6.85 2.98 1.14
CA ILE A 44 6.38 4.28 1.59
C ILE A 44 5.22 4.00 2.53
N ILE A 45 5.32 4.48 3.78
CA ILE A 45 4.26 4.31 4.78
C ILE A 45 3.47 5.60 4.79
N LEU A 46 2.19 5.51 4.47
CA LEU A 46 1.34 6.67 4.29
C LEU A 46 0.33 6.77 5.43
N ASP A 47 0.44 7.85 6.21
CA ASP A 47 -0.51 8.16 7.27
C ASP A 47 -1.53 9.13 6.70
N VAL A 48 -2.79 8.72 6.64
CA VAL A 48 -3.82 9.53 5.97
C VAL A 48 -4.76 10.20 6.98
N ARG A 49 -4.29 10.31 8.22
CA ARG A 49 -5.02 11.03 9.27
C ARG A 49 -4.74 12.54 9.16
N GLU A 50 -5.16 13.30 10.14
CA GLU A 50 -4.93 14.72 10.15
C GLU A 50 -3.59 15.07 10.82
N GLN A 51 -3.14 16.28 10.63
CA GLN A 51 -1.83 16.73 11.11
C GLN A 51 -1.69 16.55 12.63
N ASP A 52 -2.72 16.93 13.38
CA ASP A 52 -2.65 16.84 14.83
C ASP A 52 -2.60 15.39 15.32
N GLU A 53 -3.27 14.49 14.61
CA GLU A 53 -3.19 13.08 14.93
C GLU A 53 -1.78 12.54 14.67
N TYR A 54 -1.21 12.92 13.54
CA TYR A 54 0.14 12.51 13.16
C TYR A 54 1.15 12.99 14.18
N ASP A 55 1.04 14.25 14.58
CA ASP A 55 1.98 14.86 15.52
C ASP A 55 1.92 14.19 16.90
N GLY A 56 0.75 13.71 17.27
CA GLY A 56 0.57 13.04 18.57
C GLY A 56 1.08 11.61 18.61
N GLY A 57 1.42 11.04 17.46
CA GLY A 57 1.97 9.70 17.39
C GLY A 57 1.68 9.07 16.03
N HIS A 58 2.73 8.58 15.37
CA HIS A 58 2.59 7.95 14.07
C HIS A 58 3.58 6.78 13.98
N ILE A 59 3.38 5.92 13.01
CA ILE A 59 4.30 4.81 12.78
C ILE A 59 5.64 5.38 12.31
N PRO A 60 6.77 4.93 12.89
CA PRO A 60 8.07 5.48 12.50
C PRO A 60 8.29 5.37 11.00
N GLY A 61 8.71 6.47 10.40
CA GLY A 61 8.95 6.55 8.96
C GLY A 61 7.73 6.92 8.14
N ALA A 62 6.56 7.04 8.74
CA ALA A 62 5.35 7.37 8.00
C ALA A 62 5.38 8.82 7.51
N VAL A 63 4.84 9.01 6.32
CA VAL A 63 4.67 10.32 5.69
C VAL A 63 3.19 10.68 5.76
N LEU A 64 2.89 11.90 6.13
CA LEU A 64 1.51 12.36 6.28
C LEU A 64 0.94 12.82 4.94
N LEU A 65 -0.24 12.31 4.61
CA LEU A 65 -1.02 12.80 3.46
C LEU A 65 -2.49 12.62 3.82
N PRO A 66 -3.13 13.63 4.42
CA PRO A 66 -4.52 13.48 4.90
C PRO A 66 -5.47 13.08 3.78
N VAL A 67 -6.41 12.20 4.11
CA VAL A 67 -7.29 11.60 3.12
C VAL A 67 -8.04 12.63 2.28
N GLY A 68 -8.43 13.76 2.88
CA GLY A 68 -9.17 14.78 2.15
C GLY A 68 -8.34 15.60 1.19
N THR A 69 -7.01 15.42 1.20
CA THR A 69 -6.12 16.21 0.35
C THR A 69 -5.49 15.38 -0.76
N ILE A 70 -5.85 14.12 -0.90
CA ILE A 70 -5.20 13.24 -1.88
C ILE A 70 -5.72 13.54 -3.27
N ASP A 71 -4.82 13.98 -4.13
CA ASP A 71 -5.10 14.16 -5.55
C ASP A 71 -3.81 13.82 -6.31
N GLU A 72 -3.83 14.03 -7.61
CA GLU A 72 -2.68 13.65 -8.44
C GLU A 72 -1.42 14.39 -8.03
N GLU A 73 -1.56 15.68 -7.72
CA GLU A 73 -0.42 16.52 -7.38
C GLU A 73 0.14 16.17 -6.00
N THR A 74 -0.72 16.05 -5.00
CA THR A 74 -0.26 15.75 -3.65
C THR A 74 0.31 14.34 -3.55
N ALA A 75 -0.32 13.38 -4.24
CA ALA A 75 0.20 12.03 -4.26
C ALA A 75 1.58 11.99 -4.91
N ALA A 76 1.77 12.68 -6.03
CA ALA A 76 3.07 12.70 -6.71
C ALA A 76 4.13 13.34 -5.83
N GLY A 77 3.75 14.27 -4.97
CA GLY A 77 4.70 14.93 -4.06
C GLY A 77 5.29 14.00 -3.02
N VAL A 78 4.51 13.01 -2.56
CA VAL A 78 5.00 12.07 -1.55
C VAL A 78 5.30 10.69 -2.13
N ILE A 79 4.69 10.34 -3.26
CA ILE A 79 4.91 9.05 -3.92
C ILE A 79 5.20 9.33 -5.39
N PRO A 80 6.44 9.71 -5.72
CA PRO A 80 6.75 10.08 -7.11
C PRO A 80 6.73 8.90 -8.09
N ASP A 81 6.93 7.69 -7.60
CA ASP A 81 6.97 6.50 -8.45
C ASP A 81 5.65 5.75 -8.35
N LYS A 82 4.94 5.64 -9.46
CA LYS A 82 3.65 4.97 -9.49
C LYS A 82 3.73 3.48 -9.17
N ASP A 83 4.90 2.89 -9.26
CA ASP A 83 5.09 1.48 -8.95
C ASP A 83 5.68 1.25 -7.56
N ALA A 84 5.89 2.31 -6.79
CA ALA A 84 6.39 2.18 -5.43
C ALA A 84 5.41 1.37 -4.58
N THR A 85 5.95 0.62 -3.64
CA THR A 85 5.13 -0.11 -2.66
C THR A 85 4.68 0.85 -1.58
N VAL A 86 3.38 1.04 -1.44
CA VAL A 86 2.80 2.01 -0.51
C VAL A 86 1.92 1.29 0.49
N LEU A 87 2.20 1.51 1.76
CA LEU A 87 1.43 0.94 2.87
C LEU A 87 0.62 2.07 3.50
N VAL A 88 -0.70 1.91 3.57
CA VAL A 88 -1.61 2.98 3.96
C VAL A 88 -2.34 2.62 5.25
N TYR A 89 -2.39 3.54 6.19
CA TYR A 89 -3.14 3.34 7.43
C TYR A 89 -3.81 4.65 7.87
N CYS A 90 -4.80 4.51 8.75
CA CYS A 90 -5.41 5.65 9.41
C CYS A 90 -5.56 5.35 10.90
N ARG A 91 -6.61 5.85 11.54
CA ARG A 91 -6.80 5.60 12.96
C ARG A 91 -7.44 4.24 13.22
N SER A 92 -8.56 3.96 12.55
CA SER A 92 -9.34 2.76 12.77
C SER A 92 -9.54 1.90 11.53
N GLY A 93 -9.08 2.36 10.36
CA GLY A 93 -9.19 1.61 9.12
C GLY A 93 -10.24 2.12 8.15
N ASN A 94 -11.06 3.09 8.53
CA ASN A 94 -12.10 3.59 7.64
C ASN A 94 -11.56 4.57 6.59
N ARG A 95 -10.80 5.56 7.04
CA ARG A 95 -10.23 6.56 6.13
C ARG A 95 -9.19 5.92 5.21
N SER A 96 -8.47 4.92 5.70
CA SER A 96 -7.41 4.30 4.91
C SER A 96 -7.96 3.54 3.70
N LYS A 97 -9.17 3.04 3.78
CA LYS A 97 -9.79 2.37 2.63
C LYS A 97 -10.09 3.36 1.52
N THR A 98 -10.71 4.50 1.86
CA THR A 98 -10.93 5.56 0.89
C THR A 98 -9.61 6.09 0.35
N ALA A 99 -8.65 6.32 1.26
CA ALA A 99 -7.35 6.86 0.88
C ALA A 99 -6.55 5.91 0.00
N SER A 100 -6.81 4.62 0.08
CA SER A 100 -6.12 3.64 -0.77
C SER A 100 -6.73 3.57 -2.15
N SER A 101 -8.05 3.70 -2.25
CA SER A 101 -8.70 3.62 -3.56
C SER A 101 -8.38 4.84 -4.44
N THR A 102 -8.20 6.02 -3.84
CA THR A 102 -7.89 7.21 -4.63
C THR A 102 -6.55 7.11 -5.37
N PRO A 103 -5.42 6.79 -4.71
CA PRO A 103 -4.17 6.62 -5.46
C PRO A 103 -4.24 5.46 -6.44
N ALA A 104 -4.95 4.39 -6.11
CA ALA A 104 -5.13 3.29 -7.06
C ALA A 104 -5.82 3.78 -8.32
N ASP A 105 -6.83 4.64 -8.18
CA ASP A 105 -7.50 5.25 -9.33
C ASP A 105 -6.57 6.15 -10.14
N LEU A 106 -5.55 6.72 -9.48
CA LEU A 106 -4.57 7.58 -10.15
C LEU A 106 -3.45 6.81 -10.84
N GLY A 107 -3.50 5.48 -10.80
CA GLY A 107 -2.53 4.64 -11.49
C GLY A 107 -1.40 4.09 -10.64
N TYR A 108 -1.47 4.26 -9.32
CA TYR A 108 -0.50 3.62 -8.43
C TYR A 108 -0.81 2.14 -8.37
N THR A 109 0.20 1.29 -8.56
CA THR A 109 -0.01 -0.13 -8.82
C THR A 109 0.19 -1.02 -7.60
N ASN A 110 0.83 -0.52 -6.54
CA ASN A 110 1.18 -1.35 -5.39
C ASN A 110 0.73 -0.71 -4.08
N ILE A 111 -0.58 -0.59 -3.92
CA ILE A 111 -1.18 0.03 -2.73
C ILE A 111 -1.69 -1.07 -1.80
N TYR A 112 -1.27 -1.03 -0.55
CA TYR A 112 -1.66 -1.98 0.48
C TYR A 112 -2.21 -1.23 1.68
N GLU A 113 -3.40 -1.58 2.11
CA GLU A 113 -4.08 -0.96 3.25
C GLU A 113 -4.03 -1.91 4.43
N PHE A 114 -3.62 -1.43 5.61
CA PHE A 114 -3.44 -2.33 6.74
C PHE A 114 -4.15 -1.87 8.02
N GLY A 115 -5.18 -1.06 7.90
CA GLY A 115 -6.07 -0.76 9.02
C GLY A 115 -5.70 0.50 9.77
N GLY A 116 -5.65 0.43 11.07
CA GLY A 116 -5.51 1.61 11.89
C GLY A 116 -4.45 1.51 12.96
N ILE A 117 -3.96 2.68 13.35
CA ILE A 117 -2.94 2.78 14.38
C ILE A 117 -3.47 2.35 15.75
N ASN A 118 -4.79 2.36 15.92
CA ASN A 118 -5.43 1.92 17.16
C ASN A 118 -5.02 0.53 17.59
N THR A 119 -4.75 -0.33 16.62
CA THR A 119 -4.40 -1.73 16.89
C THR A 119 -2.97 -2.05 16.51
N TRP A 120 -2.16 -1.03 16.20
CA TRP A 120 -0.77 -1.22 15.78
C TRP A 120 0.09 -1.56 17.02
N PRO A 121 0.70 -2.74 17.07
CA PRO A 121 1.40 -3.17 18.28
C PRO A 121 2.91 -2.91 18.26
N TYR A 122 3.42 -2.29 17.21
CA TYR A 122 4.88 -2.24 17.00
C TYR A 122 5.52 -0.89 17.34
N GLY A 123 4.75 0.01 17.97
CA GLY A 123 5.32 1.26 18.46
C GLY A 123 5.03 2.45 17.57
N MET A 124 5.08 3.61 18.17
CA MET A 124 4.79 4.88 17.51
C MET A 124 5.85 5.89 17.85
N ARG A 125 5.92 6.93 17.05
CA ARG A 125 6.82 8.04 17.26
C ARG A 125 6.04 9.34 17.23
N LYS A 126 6.35 10.26 18.12
CA LYS A 126 5.74 11.58 18.10
C LYS A 126 6.60 12.52 17.27
N SER A 127 5.95 13.50 16.68
CA SER A 127 6.67 14.53 15.95
C SER A 127 7.46 15.40 16.94
N ASP A 128 8.65 15.78 16.52
CA ASP A 128 9.44 16.73 17.29
C ASP A 128 9.00 18.13 16.88
N ILE A 129 8.47 18.86 17.81
CA ILE A 129 7.99 20.20 17.52
C ILE A 129 8.82 21.22 18.23
#